data_61c6ee2117104246f178706069590f03
#
_entry.id   61c6ee2117104246f178706069590f03
#
_cell.length_a   1.000
_cell.length_b   1.000
_cell.length_c   1.000
_cell.angle_alpha   90.00
_cell.angle_beta   90.00
_cell.angle_gamma   90.00
#
_symmetry.space_group_name_H-M   'P 1'
#
loop_
_entity.id
_entity.type
_entity.pdbx_description
1 polymer ?
#
loop_
_entity_poly.entity_id
_entity_poly.type
_entity_poly.pdbx_seq_one_letter_code
_entity_poly.pdbx_strand_id
1 'polypeptide(L)'
;TGKIAGLNVKNSTEFNTSPSLSLRASAPLLVIDGVPYGNVGLNDIAADDIESVDVLKGATASALYGARGGAGAVMITTKKGKEEGLNVTVNSSTMFAAGYLRKPEVQTSYSSGSQGTYSTGGYVWGDKLDIGRTALQYDPYTHEWVDMPLVSKGKNNLKNFQELSMVTNNNVSVSQK
;
A
#
# COMPACT_ATOMS: atom_id res chain seq x y z
N THR A 1 12.39 -13.76 2.49
CA THR A 1 11.69 -14.26 1.28
C THR A 1 12.61 -15.18 0.50
N GLY A 2 12.10 -16.24 -0.10
CA GLY A 2 12.89 -17.19 -0.89
C GLY A 2 13.25 -18.51 -0.17
N LYS A 3 12.97 -18.65 1.11
CA LYS A 3 13.22 -19.90 1.86
C LYS A 3 12.18 -21.00 1.61
N ILE A 4 11.00 -20.65 1.11
CA ILE A 4 9.91 -21.59 0.87
C ILE A 4 9.63 -21.65 -0.64
N ALA A 5 9.84 -22.82 -1.25
CA ALA A 5 9.66 -23.01 -2.68
C ALA A 5 8.20 -22.81 -3.11
N GLY A 6 7.99 -21.90 -4.07
CA GLY A 6 6.69 -21.58 -4.63
C GLY A 6 5.87 -20.53 -3.87
N LEU A 7 6.33 -20.07 -2.69
CA LEU A 7 5.73 -18.94 -1.99
C LEU A 7 6.36 -17.62 -2.49
N ASN A 8 5.53 -16.75 -3.01
CA ASN A 8 5.91 -15.41 -3.41
C ASN A 8 5.17 -14.39 -2.55
N VAL A 9 5.92 -13.47 -1.95
CA VAL A 9 5.39 -12.35 -1.18
C VAL A 9 5.67 -11.08 -1.97
N LYS A 10 4.63 -10.44 -2.44
CA LYS A 10 4.73 -9.18 -3.19
C LYS A 10 4.39 -8.05 -2.25
N ASN A 11 5.40 -7.30 -1.84
CA ASN A 11 5.20 -6.10 -1.05
C ASN A 11 4.76 -4.95 -1.95
N SER A 12 3.82 -4.15 -1.48
CA SER A 12 3.53 -2.86 -2.11
C SER A 12 4.56 -1.82 -1.69
N THR A 13 4.81 -0.86 -2.54
CA THR A 13 5.56 0.36 -2.20
C THR A 13 4.68 1.38 -1.47
N GLU A 14 3.38 1.15 -1.42
CA GLU A 14 2.42 1.99 -0.71
C GLU A 14 2.25 1.49 0.73
N PHE A 15 2.30 2.41 1.69
CA PHE A 15 2.26 2.07 3.11
C PHE A 15 0.96 1.40 3.56
N ASN A 16 -0.15 1.69 2.91
CA ASN A 16 -1.48 1.21 3.30
C ASN A 16 -1.96 0.01 2.48
N THR A 17 -1.08 -0.62 1.72
CA THR A 17 -1.44 -1.79 0.91
C THR A 17 -0.88 -3.05 1.53
N SER A 18 -1.76 -4.00 1.83
CA SER A 18 -1.36 -5.31 2.36
C SER A 18 -0.46 -6.06 1.38
N PRO A 19 0.62 -6.70 1.85
CA PRO A 19 1.41 -7.60 1.02
C PRO A 19 0.53 -8.70 0.44
N SER A 20 0.69 -8.98 -0.84
CA SER A 20 -0.01 -10.09 -1.46
C SER A 20 0.81 -11.38 -1.37
N LEU A 21 0.16 -12.45 -0.90
CA LEU A 21 0.73 -13.79 -0.88
C LEU A 21 0.26 -14.57 -2.10
N SER A 22 1.18 -15.20 -2.79
CA SER A 22 0.82 -16.19 -3.80
C SER A 22 1.65 -17.47 -3.64
N LEU A 23 0.99 -18.59 -3.69
CA LEU A 23 1.59 -19.92 -3.71
C LEU A 23 1.29 -20.55 -5.07
N ARG A 24 2.33 -20.74 -5.91
CA ARG A 24 2.19 -21.24 -7.28
C ARG A 24 1.16 -20.45 -8.10
N ALA A 25 1.24 -19.12 -8.04
CA ALA A 25 0.37 -18.15 -8.71
C ALA A 25 -1.10 -18.12 -8.24
N SER A 26 -1.45 -18.81 -7.15
CA SER A 26 -2.78 -18.78 -6.54
C SER A 26 -2.72 -18.21 -5.12
N ALA A 27 -3.79 -17.59 -4.64
CA ALA A 27 -3.88 -17.10 -3.26
C ALA A 27 -4.05 -18.30 -2.30
N PRO A 28 -3.11 -18.52 -1.35
CA PRO A 28 -3.23 -19.58 -0.36
C PRO A 28 -4.26 -19.23 0.72
N LEU A 29 -4.82 -20.25 1.36
CA LEU A 29 -5.64 -20.07 2.56
C LEU A 29 -4.76 -19.59 3.72
N LEU A 30 -5.16 -18.54 4.42
CA LEU A 30 -4.49 -18.11 5.64
C LEU A 30 -5.10 -18.83 6.85
N VAL A 31 -4.24 -19.44 7.66
CA VAL A 31 -4.64 -20.17 8.88
C VAL A 31 -3.82 -19.61 10.04
N ILE A 32 -4.49 -19.12 11.07
CA ILE A 32 -3.85 -18.53 12.25
C ILE A 32 -4.21 -19.40 13.46
N ASP A 33 -3.22 -19.94 14.14
CA ASP A 33 -3.38 -20.85 15.29
C ASP A 33 -4.37 -21.99 15.04
N GLY A 34 -4.37 -22.53 13.82
CA GLY A 34 -5.25 -23.62 13.39
C GLY A 34 -6.62 -23.17 12.87
N VAL A 35 -6.98 -21.90 12.98
CA VAL A 35 -8.26 -21.36 12.50
C VAL A 35 -8.11 -20.80 11.08
N PRO A 36 -8.91 -21.27 10.10
CA PRO A 36 -8.86 -20.75 8.74
C PRO A 36 -9.61 -19.42 8.60
N TYR A 37 -8.93 -18.40 8.12
CA TYR A 37 -9.49 -17.07 7.85
C TYR A 37 -9.64 -16.82 6.34
N GLY A 38 -10.77 -16.22 5.95
CA GLY A 38 -11.05 -15.90 4.54
C GLY A 38 -10.73 -14.47 4.14
N ASN A 39 -10.83 -13.54 5.07
CA ASN A 39 -10.77 -12.08 4.81
C ASN A 39 -9.75 -11.34 5.67
N VAL A 40 -8.78 -12.05 6.25
CA VAL A 40 -7.72 -11.44 7.05
C VAL A 40 -6.48 -11.28 6.17
N GLY A 41 -5.92 -10.07 6.15
CA GLY A 41 -4.66 -9.78 5.49
C GLY A 41 -3.46 -9.99 6.40
N LEU A 42 -2.26 -10.08 5.85
CA LEU A 42 -1.03 -10.18 6.65
C LEU A 42 -0.79 -8.95 7.52
N ASN A 43 -1.34 -7.78 7.15
CA ASN A 43 -1.20 -6.56 7.93
C ASN A 43 -2.04 -6.56 9.22
N ASP A 44 -3.02 -7.47 9.31
CA ASP A 44 -3.89 -7.59 10.50
C ASP A 44 -3.19 -8.36 11.64
N ILE A 45 -2.01 -8.94 11.35
CA ILE A 45 -1.20 -9.67 12.31
C ILE A 45 0.08 -8.89 12.55
N ALA A 46 0.35 -8.54 13.80
CA ALA A 46 1.63 -7.93 14.14
C ALA A 46 2.76 -8.94 13.87
N ALA A 47 3.74 -8.55 13.06
CA ALA A 47 4.87 -9.43 12.72
C ALA A 47 5.65 -9.90 13.96
N ASP A 48 5.64 -9.08 15.01
CA ASP A 48 6.29 -9.38 16.29
C ASP A 48 5.59 -10.49 17.09
N ASP A 49 4.30 -10.74 16.83
CA ASP A 49 3.52 -11.78 17.49
C ASP A 49 3.63 -13.14 16.78
N ILE A 50 4.31 -13.21 15.65
CA ILE A 50 4.50 -14.45 14.89
C ILE A 50 5.64 -15.25 15.49
N GLU A 51 5.37 -16.50 15.84
CA GLU A 51 6.38 -17.48 16.27
C GLU A 51 6.94 -18.26 15.08
N SER A 52 6.04 -18.81 14.23
CA SER A 52 6.44 -19.56 13.04
C SER A 52 5.45 -19.38 11.89
N VAL A 53 5.95 -19.60 10.68
CA VAL A 53 5.14 -19.62 9.45
C VAL A 53 5.45 -20.91 8.71
N ASP A 54 4.44 -21.75 8.55
CA ASP A 54 4.52 -22.99 7.81
C ASP A 54 3.65 -22.96 6.57
N VAL A 55 4.08 -23.61 5.49
CA VAL A 55 3.35 -23.64 4.22
C VAL A 55 2.96 -25.06 3.87
N LEU A 56 1.66 -25.32 3.85
CA LEU A 56 1.07 -26.55 3.34
C LEU A 56 0.79 -26.44 1.85
N LYS A 57 1.33 -27.38 1.09
CA LYS A 57 1.07 -27.45 -0.35
C LYS A 57 -0.31 -28.07 -0.62
N GLY A 58 -0.88 -27.76 -1.78
CA GLY A 58 -2.27 -28.03 -2.15
C GLY A 58 -2.89 -29.34 -1.65
N ALA A 59 -2.25 -30.49 -1.91
CA ALA A 59 -2.81 -31.78 -1.50
C ALA A 59 -2.96 -31.90 0.03
N THR A 60 -1.94 -31.52 0.79
CA THR A 60 -1.98 -31.56 2.26
C THR A 60 -2.97 -30.54 2.80
N ALA A 61 -2.98 -29.33 2.25
CA ALA A 61 -3.93 -28.30 2.66
C ALA A 61 -5.37 -28.65 2.32
N SER A 62 -5.61 -29.31 1.16
CA SER A 62 -6.94 -29.80 0.79
C SER A 62 -7.44 -30.91 1.72
N ALA A 63 -6.56 -31.78 2.18
CA ALA A 63 -6.93 -32.82 3.12
C ALA A 63 -7.39 -32.28 4.48
N LEU A 64 -6.81 -31.14 4.92
CA LEU A 64 -7.15 -30.51 6.21
C LEU A 64 -8.31 -29.52 6.11
N TYR A 65 -8.37 -28.74 5.02
CA TYR A 65 -9.27 -27.60 4.89
C TYR A 65 -10.23 -27.73 3.70
N GLY A 66 -10.30 -28.91 3.08
CA GLY A 66 -11.19 -29.17 1.94
C GLY A 66 -10.86 -28.32 0.71
N ALA A 67 -11.89 -27.93 -0.04
CA ALA A 67 -11.75 -27.14 -1.25
C ALA A 67 -11.04 -25.78 -1.02
N ARG A 68 -11.18 -25.19 0.16
CA ARG A 68 -10.50 -23.92 0.53
C ARG A 68 -8.98 -24.02 0.56
N GLY A 69 -8.46 -25.23 0.84
CA GLY A 69 -7.02 -25.51 0.84
C GLY A 69 -6.43 -25.89 -0.52
N GLY A 70 -7.24 -25.87 -1.61
CA GLY A 70 -6.81 -26.33 -2.94
C GLY A 70 -5.58 -25.60 -3.50
N ALA A 71 -5.44 -24.32 -3.24
CA ALA A 71 -4.28 -23.53 -3.60
C ALA A 71 -3.10 -23.66 -2.62
N GLY A 72 -3.28 -24.40 -1.53
CA GLY A 72 -2.36 -24.48 -0.40
C GLY A 72 -2.80 -23.61 0.77
N ALA A 73 -2.11 -23.74 1.91
CA ALA A 73 -2.36 -22.94 3.09
C ALA A 73 -1.06 -22.39 3.68
N VAL A 74 -1.12 -21.17 4.18
CA VAL A 74 -0.06 -20.55 5.00
C VAL A 74 -0.54 -20.57 6.44
N MET A 75 0.14 -21.34 7.27
CA MET A 75 -0.15 -21.49 8.69
C MET A 75 0.75 -20.54 9.48
N ILE A 76 0.13 -19.67 10.24
CA ILE A 76 0.82 -18.76 11.17
C ILE A 76 0.54 -19.24 12.58
N THR A 77 1.62 -19.47 13.33
CA THR A 77 1.54 -19.77 14.76
C THR A 77 1.94 -18.53 15.52
N THR A 78 1.11 -18.08 16.44
CA THR A 78 1.41 -16.91 17.27
C THR A 78 2.21 -17.31 18.50
N LYS A 79 3.00 -16.37 19.03
CA LYS A 79 3.77 -16.55 20.25
C LYS A 79 2.84 -16.76 21.43
N LYS A 80 3.10 -17.79 22.20
CA LYS A 80 2.43 -18.07 23.47
C LYS A 80 3.36 -17.74 24.64
N GLY A 81 2.81 -17.33 25.76
CA GLY A 81 3.61 -17.12 26.98
C GLY A 81 4.38 -18.39 27.36
N LYS A 82 5.70 -18.31 27.35
CA LYS A 82 6.59 -19.44 27.60
C LYS A 82 7.23 -19.40 28.99
N GLU A 83 7.33 -18.20 29.57
CA GLU A 83 8.00 -17.99 30.85
C GLU A 83 6.98 -17.84 31.99
N GLU A 84 7.36 -18.32 33.17
CA GLU A 84 6.57 -18.09 34.39
C GLU A 84 6.69 -16.64 34.80
N GLY A 85 5.53 -16.00 35.08
CA GLY A 85 5.45 -14.61 35.47
C GLY A 85 4.85 -13.71 34.42
N LEU A 86 4.80 -12.43 34.75
CA LEU A 86 4.30 -11.37 33.85
C LEU A 86 5.41 -10.89 32.92
N ASN A 87 5.23 -11.09 31.64
CA ASN A 87 6.12 -10.52 30.63
C ASN A 87 5.39 -9.44 29.84
N VAL A 88 5.96 -8.25 29.79
CA VAL A 88 5.45 -7.11 29.01
C VAL A 88 6.46 -6.75 27.95
N THR A 89 6.07 -6.87 26.70
CA THR A 89 6.92 -6.49 25.55
C THR A 89 6.31 -5.28 24.86
N VAL A 90 7.11 -4.25 24.66
CA VAL A 90 6.73 -3.03 23.93
C VAL A 90 7.62 -2.90 22.70
N ASN A 91 7.00 -2.95 21.52
CA ASN A 91 7.67 -2.73 20.26
C ASN A 91 7.14 -1.45 19.62
N SER A 92 8.03 -0.56 19.24
CA SER A 92 7.68 0.67 18.52
C SER A 92 8.58 0.79 17.29
N SER A 93 7.97 0.93 16.12
CA SER A 93 8.68 1.14 14.87
C SER A 93 8.07 2.33 14.13
N THR A 94 8.91 3.21 13.61
CA THR A 94 8.49 4.35 12.81
C THR A 94 9.17 4.29 11.46
N MET A 95 8.39 4.36 10.39
CA MET A 95 8.85 4.39 9.01
C MET A 95 8.51 5.73 8.39
N PHE A 96 9.50 6.37 7.79
CA PHE A 96 9.33 7.61 7.05
C PHE A 96 9.47 7.35 5.55
N ALA A 97 8.55 7.86 4.76
CA ALA A 97 8.70 7.90 3.31
C ALA A 97 9.52 9.14 2.93
N ALA A 98 10.79 9.16 3.31
CA ALA A 98 11.74 10.22 2.96
C ALA A 98 12.45 9.94 1.62
N GLY A 99 11.87 9.12 0.76
CA GLY A 99 12.49 8.70 -0.49
C GLY A 99 12.51 9.79 -1.55
N TYR A 100 13.57 9.80 -2.36
CA TYR A 100 13.62 10.57 -3.59
C TYR A 100 12.74 9.87 -4.63
N LEU A 101 11.53 10.37 -4.84
CA LEU A 101 10.70 9.91 -5.95
C LEU A 101 11.20 10.56 -7.24
N ARG A 102 11.85 9.77 -8.10
CA ARG A 102 12.24 10.23 -9.43
C ARG A 102 10.99 10.41 -10.27
N LYS A 103 10.62 11.65 -10.52
CA LYS A 103 9.48 12.03 -11.36
C LYS A 103 9.98 12.36 -12.76
N PRO A 104 9.15 12.10 -13.79
CA PRO A 104 9.44 12.63 -15.11
C PRO A 104 9.45 14.16 -15.08
N GLU A 105 10.25 14.76 -15.92
CA GLU A 105 10.20 16.21 -16.11
C GLU A 105 8.83 16.61 -16.66
N VAL A 106 8.26 17.64 -16.05
CA VAL A 106 6.97 18.20 -16.49
C VAL A 106 7.23 19.53 -17.22
N GLN A 107 6.55 19.71 -18.32
CA GLN A 107 6.54 21.00 -19.00
C GLN A 107 5.74 22.02 -18.17
N THR A 108 6.13 23.29 -18.23
CA THR A 108 5.57 24.39 -17.43
C THR A 108 5.11 25.57 -18.28
N SER A 109 5.11 25.44 -19.60
CA SER A 109 4.89 26.53 -20.54
C SER A 109 3.49 26.53 -21.15
N TYR A 110 2.83 25.39 -21.18
CA TYR A 110 1.52 25.23 -21.80
C TYR A 110 0.53 24.56 -20.85
N SER A 111 -0.75 24.89 -21.00
CA SER A 111 -1.85 24.28 -20.25
C SER A 111 -2.20 22.88 -20.78
N SER A 112 -3.12 22.21 -20.11
CA SER A 112 -3.82 21.07 -20.71
C SER A 112 -4.60 21.52 -21.95
N GLY A 113 -4.76 20.62 -22.92
CA GLY A 113 -5.43 20.88 -24.17
C GLY A 113 -4.58 20.56 -25.37
N SER A 114 -5.02 20.95 -26.55
CA SER A 114 -4.36 20.69 -27.83
C SER A 114 -4.51 21.88 -28.77
N GLN A 115 -3.61 21.96 -29.76
CA GLN A 115 -3.65 22.99 -30.81
C GLN A 115 -3.68 24.44 -30.28
N GLY A 116 -3.01 24.67 -29.14
CA GLY A 116 -2.96 26.00 -28.54
C GLY A 116 -4.24 26.44 -27.82
N THR A 117 -5.16 25.51 -27.55
CA THR A 117 -6.41 25.79 -26.86
C THR A 117 -6.55 24.95 -25.62
N TYR A 118 -6.87 25.59 -24.49
CA TYR A 118 -7.13 24.90 -23.22
C TYR A 118 -8.34 23.96 -23.36
N SER A 119 -8.19 22.78 -22.81
CA SER A 119 -9.26 21.82 -22.55
C SER A 119 -8.92 20.90 -21.39
N THR A 120 -9.92 20.31 -20.78
CA THR A 120 -9.75 19.34 -19.67
C THR A 120 -9.29 17.96 -20.14
N GLY A 121 -8.96 17.79 -21.40
CA GLY A 121 -8.47 16.55 -21.98
C GLY A 121 -7.03 16.19 -21.54
N GLY A 122 -6.61 14.97 -21.84
CA GLY A 122 -5.29 14.44 -21.46
C GLY A 122 -4.09 14.97 -22.27
N TYR A 123 -4.29 15.92 -23.19
CA TYR A 123 -3.21 16.55 -23.93
C TYR A 123 -2.59 17.71 -23.15
N VAL A 124 -1.33 18.04 -23.46
CA VAL A 124 -0.52 19.01 -22.70
C VAL A 124 0.01 20.16 -23.56
N TRP A 125 -0.62 20.43 -24.69
CA TRP A 125 -0.27 21.47 -25.66
C TRP A 125 -1.45 22.43 -25.92
N GLY A 126 -2.06 22.90 -24.83
CA GLY A 126 -3.12 23.90 -24.84
C GLY A 126 -2.59 25.32 -24.97
N ASP A 127 -3.27 26.28 -24.34
CA ASP A 127 -2.85 27.67 -24.29
C ASP A 127 -1.50 27.86 -23.62
N LYS A 128 -0.74 28.84 -24.08
CA LYS A 128 0.49 29.25 -23.41
C LYS A 128 0.15 29.84 -22.04
N LEU A 129 0.88 29.40 -20.99
CA LEU A 129 0.73 29.90 -19.63
C LEU A 129 1.41 31.28 -19.45
N ASP A 130 1.01 32.01 -18.42
CA ASP A 130 1.62 33.28 -17.97
C ASP A 130 1.53 34.42 -18.99
N ILE A 131 0.54 34.40 -19.90
CA ILE A 131 0.29 35.45 -20.87
C ILE A 131 -1.01 36.22 -20.61
N GLY A 132 -1.60 36.08 -19.41
CA GLY A 132 -2.81 36.80 -19.00
C GLY A 132 -4.13 36.22 -19.53
N ARG A 133 -4.11 35.02 -20.13
CA ARG A 133 -5.34 34.32 -20.53
C ARG A 133 -6.02 33.66 -19.34
N THR A 134 -7.34 33.58 -19.38
CA THR A 134 -8.17 32.84 -18.44
C THR A 134 -8.85 31.67 -19.13
N ALA A 135 -9.24 30.67 -18.35
CA ALA A 135 -10.07 29.56 -18.81
C ALA A 135 -10.99 29.09 -17.70
N LEU A 136 -12.10 28.52 -18.07
CA LEU A 136 -13.05 27.92 -17.16
C LEU A 136 -12.41 26.71 -16.52
N GLN A 137 -12.16 26.75 -15.20
CA GLN A 137 -11.53 25.70 -14.41
C GLN A 137 -12.40 25.39 -13.18
N TYR A 138 -12.31 24.16 -12.72
CA TYR A 138 -13.00 23.75 -11.49
C TYR A 138 -12.22 24.24 -10.27
N ASP A 139 -12.90 25.00 -9.43
CA ASP A 139 -12.36 25.42 -8.13
C ASP A 139 -12.73 24.39 -7.04
N PRO A 140 -11.76 23.69 -6.47
CA PRO A 140 -12.03 22.68 -5.44
C PRO A 140 -12.50 23.27 -4.10
N TYR A 141 -12.33 24.57 -3.86
CA TYR A 141 -12.77 25.23 -2.64
C TYR A 141 -14.22 25.66 -2.68
N THR A 142 -14.64 26.22 -3.82
CA THR A 142 -16.04 26.66 -4.00
C THR A 142 -16.91 25.58 -4.62
N HIS A 143 -16.32 24.51 -5.15
CA HIS A 143 -16.97 23.46 -5.93
C HIS A 143 -17.70 23.95 -7.17
N GLU A 144 -17.23 25.05 -7.77
CA GLU A 144 -17.81 25.68 -8.93
C GLU A 144 -16.81 25.76 -10.10
N TRP A 145 -17.35 25.90 -11.30
CA TRP A 145 -16.57 26.21 -12.48
C TRP A 145 -16.44 27.71 -12.63
N VAL A 146 -15.23 28.24 -12.52
CA VAL A 146 -14.95 29.68 -12.59
C VAL A 146 -13.83 29.99 -13.56
N ASP A 147 -13.85 31.16 -14.13
CA ASP A 147 -12.77 31.66 -14.98
C ASP A 147 -11.54 31.99 -14.15
N MET A 148 -10.51 31.19 -14.31
CA MET A 148 -9.24 31.37 -13.60
C MET A 148 -8.09 31.63 -14.57
N PRO A 149 -7.08 32.42 -14.16
CA PRO A 149 -5.93 32.68 -14.99
C PRO A 149 -5.12 31.43 -15.28
N LEU A 150 -4.65 31.27 -16.49
CA LEU A 150 -3.76 30.20 -16.93
C LEU A 150 -2.34 30.53 -16.53
N VAL A 151 -1.95 30.16 -15.32
CA VAL A 151 -0.62 30.40 -14.76
C VAL A 151 0.16 29.11 -14.54
N SER A 152 1.46 29.19 -14.76
CA SER A 152 2.35 28.07 -14.48
C SER A 152 2.48 27.84 -12.96
N LYS A 153 2.29 26.62 -12.51
CA LYS A 153 2.56 26.23 -11.13
C LYS A 153 4.04 25.85 -10.91
N GLY A 154 4.86 26.03 -11.95
CA GLY A 154 6.29 25.75 -11.93
C GLY A 154 6.64 24.25 -11.85
N LYS A 155 7.95 23.97 -11.79
CA LYS A 155 8.47 22.60 -11.77
C LYS A 155 8.10 21.81 -10.51
N ASN A 156 7.67 22.48 -9.46
CA ASN A 156 7.34 21.88 -8.17
C ASN A 156 5.87 21.49 -8.02
N ASN A 157 5.05 21.67 -9.05
CA ASN A 157 3.61 21.42 -8.99
C ASN A 157 3.30 20.01 -8.41
N LEU A 158 3.94 18.97 -8.93
CA LEU A 158 3.78 17.60 -8.41
C LEU A 158 4.33 17.44 -6.99
N LYS A 159 5.39 18.18 -6.64
CA LYS A 159 5.97 18.15 -5.28
C LYS A 159 5.05 18.81 -4.27
N ASN A 160 4.37 19.90 -4.66
CA ASN A 160 3.43 20.60 -3.79
C ASN A 160 2.18 19.79 -3.49
N PHE A 161 1.84 18.84 -4.34
CA PHE A 161 0.72 17.92 -4.16
C PHE A 161 1.06 16.72 -3.25
N GLN A 162 2.35 16.46 -3.02
CA GLN A 162 2.81 15.29 -2.25
C GLN A 162 3.29 15.71 -0.87
N GLU A 163 2.75 15.05 0.12
CA GLU A 163 3.24 15.15 1.50
C GLU A 163 4.13 13.95 1.85
N LEU A 164 5.01 14.16 2.83
CA LEU A 164 5.79 13.07 3.41
C LEU A 164 4.85 12.23 4.26
N SER A 165 4.85 10.93 4.04
CA SER A 165 4.08 10.02 4.87
C SER A 165 4.95 9.40 5.96
N MET A 166 4.35 9.23 7.13
CA MET A 166 4.94 8.56 8.27
C MET A 166 3.96 7.49 8.75
N VAL A 167 4.47 6.29 8.96
CA VAL A 167 3.72 5.19 9.57
C VAL A 167 4.42 4.81 10.86
N THR A 168 3.68 4.85 11.95
CA THR A 168 4.16 4.40 13.27
C THR A 168 3.36 3.19 13.70
N ASN A 169 4.05 2.10 13.97
CA ASN A 169 3.50 0.88 14.54
C ASN A 169 3.93 0.79 16.00
N ASN A 170 2.96 0.71 16.90
CA ASN A 170 3.19 0.48 18.31
C ASN A 170 2.45 -0.78 18.72
N ASN A 171 3.19 -1.76 19.22
CA ASN A 171 2.65 -3.02 19.71
C ASN A 171 3.03 -3.22 21.18
N VAL A 172 2.03 -3.48 22.00
CA VAL A 172 2.23 -3.83 23.41
C VAL A 172 1.64 -5.22 23.63
N SER A 173 2.48 -6.19 23.93
CA SER A 173 2.04 -7.53 24.27
C SER A 173 2.30 -7.83 25.74
N VAL A 174 1.30 -8.43 26.39
CA VAL A 174 1.36 -8.85 27.79
C VAL A 174 1.09 -10.35 27.81
N SER A 175 2.03 -11.11 28.34
CA SER A 175 1.87 -12.55 28.51
C SER A 175 2.14 -12.95 29.95
N GLN A 176 1.29 -13.85 30.47
CA GLN A 176 1.42 -14.44 31.79
C GLN A 176 1.14 -15.93 31.66
N LYS A 177 1.88 -16.73 32.41
CA LYS A 177 1.67 -18.16 32.55
C LYS A 177 1.46 -18.50 34.03
#